data_08fc1d76d6f84fd0c5fcad43a7043a2b
#
_entry.id   08fc1d76d6f84fd0c5fcad43a7043a2b
#
_cell.length_a   1.000
_cell.length_b   1.000
_cell.length_c   1.000
_cell.angle_alpha   90.00
_cell.angle_beta   90.00
_cell.angle_gamma   90.00
#
_symmetry.space_group_name_H-M   'P 1'
#
loop_
_entity.id
_entity.type
_entity.pdbx_description
1 polymer ?
#
loop_
_entity_poly.entity_id
_entity_poly.type
_entity_poly.pdbx_seq_one_letter_code
_entity_poly.pdbx_strand_id
1 'polypeptide(L)'
;MRIPLVLRSSVFALLSSLCLATMAGQTRNPQPSAACPAQPNTLRAMRNCYHPLLVFAPTMDDPQLVEQLNQLKAHASELRSRDLLFVPIVPEGHNQPIPGSRIHTASLSEDELAAMRHHFNVEPGEFLVILIDRGGGEKLHSRTPVPVDQLQQLIAPLPPRKAETSPGPQGDE
;
A
#
# COMPACT_ATOMS: atom_id res chain seq x y z
N MET A 1 -58.35 34.61 23.06
CA MET A 1 -59.64 34.44 22.38
C MET A 1 -59.71 33.04 21.87
N ARG A 2 -60.44 32.23 22.55
CA ARG A 2 -61.22 30.99 22.30
C ARG A 2 -60.78 30.02 21.21
N ILE A 3 -60.42 28.82 21.68
CA ILE A 3 -60.41 27.50 21.02
C ILE A 3 -61.84 27.16 20.57
N PRO A 4 -62.03 26.30 19.52
CA PRO A 4 -62.52 24.99 19.89
C PRO A 4 -61.87 23.83 19.13
N LEU A 5 -61.57 22.87 19.88
CA LEU A 5 -61.60 21.41 19.82
C LEU A 5 -62.70 20.86 18.90
N VAL A 6 -62.36 20.05 17.89
CA VAL A 6 -63.28 19.10 17.30
C VAL A 6 -62.60 17.71 17.17
N LEU A 7 -63.09 16.89 17.99
CA LEU A 7 -62.92 15.46 18.12
C LEU A 7 -63.77 14.70 17.05
N ARG A 8 -63.19 13.75 16.34
CA ARG A 8 -63.89 12.61 15.70
C ARG A 8 -62.88 11.56 15.32
N SER A 9 -62.75 10.55 16.10
CA SER A 9 -63.39 9.24 16.13
C SER A 9 -63.18 8.38 14.86
N SER A 10 -62.49 7.28 15.09
CA SER A 10 -62.64 5.92 14.57
C SER A 10 -62.53 5.66 13.07
N VAL A 11 -61.61 4.83 12.68
CA VAL A 11 -61.92 3.46 12.20
C VAL A 11 -60.63 2.61 12.20
N PHE A 12 -60.71 1.50 12.92
CA PHE A 12 -59.84 0.35 12.90
C PHE A 12 -59.86 -0.28 11.49
N ALA A 13 -58.72 -0.45 10.88
CA ALA A 13 -58.54 -1.43 9.79
C ALA A 13 -57.23 -2.18 10.02
N LEU A 14 -57.33 -3.34 10.59
CA LEU A 14 -56.33 -4.40 10.61
C LEU A 14 -56.05 -4.86 9.20
N LEU A 15 -54.85 -4.53 8.68
CA LEU A 15 -54.28 -5.20 7.53
C LEU A 15 -52.94 -5.77 7.96
N SER A 16 -52.99 -7.07 8.32
CA SER A 16 -51.84 -7.95 8.42
C SER A 16 -51.16 -8.04 7.07
N SER A 17 -50.07 -7.27 6.89
CA SER A 17 -49.21 -7.42 5.73
C SER A 17 -48.01 -8.28 6.11
N LEU A 18 -48.08 -9.51 5.61
CA LEU A 18 -47.08 -10.55 5.69
C LEU A 18 -45.81 -10.06 5.03
N CYS A 19 -44.82 -9.54 5.81
CA CYS A 19 -43.47 -9.24 5.31
C CYS A 19 -42.75 -10.55 4.97
N LEU A 20 -42.84 -10.98 3.71
CA LEU A 20 -41.85 -11.90 3.16
C LEU A 20 -40.52 -11.14 3.13
N ALA A 21 -39.63 -11.42 4.10
CA ALA A 21 -38.24 -11.05 4.06
C ALA A 21 -37.55 -11.81 2.93
N THR A 22 -37.50 -11.22 1.74
CA THR A 22 -36.60 -11.66 0.68
C THR A 22 -35.18 -11.40 1.16
N MET A 23 -34.50 -12.45 1.60
CA MET A 23 -33.07 -12.49 1.77
C MET A 23 -32.42 -12.28 0.37
N ALA A 24 -32.31 -11.02 -0.06
CA ALA A 24 -31.46 -10.67 -1.17
C ALA A 24 -30.02 -10.97 -0.75
N GLY A 25 -29.53 -12.14 -1.11
CA GLY A 25 -28.13 -12.48 -1.02
C GLY A 25 -27.35 -11.39 -1.74
N GLN A 26 -26.63 -10.56 -0.99
CA GLN A 26 -25.64 -9.64 -1.54
C GLN A 26 -24.55 -10.52 -2.14
N THR A 27 -24.65 -10.82 -3.41
CA THR A 27 -23.53 -11.27 -4.21
C THR A 27 -22.49 -10.15 -4.10
N ARG A 28 -21.45 -10.38 -3.28
CA ARG A 28 -20.24 -9.57 -3.34
C ARG A 28 -19.73 -9.67 -4.76
N ASN A 29 -20.11 -8.69 -5.56
CA ASN A 29 -19.51 -8.51 -6.86
C ASN A 29 -18.00 -8.35 -6.59
N PRO A 30 -17.10 -9.19 -7.13
CA PRO A 30 -15.69 -8.97 -6.96
C PRO A 30 -15.41 -7.61 -7.59
N GLN A 31 -15.10 -6.64 -6.73
CA GLN A 31 -14.69 -5.32 -7.17
C GLN A 31 -13.50 -5.54 -8.11
N PRO A 32 -13.53 -5.03 -9.35
CA PRO A 32 -12.39 -5.18 -10.25
C PRO A 32 -11.16 -4.64 -9.50
N SER A 33 -10.10 -5.42 -9.44
CA SER A 33 -8.82 -5.01 -8.87
C SER A 33 -8.51 -3.64 -9.45
N ALA A 34 -8.55 -2.59 -8.63
CA ALA A 34 -8.23 -1.26 -9.08
C ALA A 34 -6.84 -1.33 -9.72
N ALA A 35 -6.74 -0.93 -10.98
CA ALA A 35 -5.46 -0.93 -11.68
C ALA A 35 -4.45 -0.12 -10.87
N CYS A 36 -3.22 -0.63 -10.77
CA CYS A 36 -2.18 0.05 -10.02
C CYS A 36 -1.94 1.46 -10.55
N PRO A 37 -1.98 2.49 -9.70
CA PRO A 37 -1.78 3.86 -10.14
C PRO A 37 -0.35 4.03 -10.69
N ALA A 38 -0.21 4.66 -11.86
CA ALA A 38 1.10 4.90 -12.46
C ALA A 38 1.98 5.83 -11.60
N GLN A 39 1.36 6.74 -10.86
CA GLN A 39 2.03 7.67 -9.95
C GLN A 39 1.30 7.69 -8.60
N PRO A 40 1.59 6.75 -7.71
CA PRO A 40 0.98 6.75 -6.39
C PRO A 40 1.56 7.89 -5.54
N ASN A 41 0.70 8.58 -4.81
CA ASN A 41 1.06 9.71 -3.96
C ASN A 41 0.89 9.45 -2.45
N THR A 42 0.51 8.23 -2.08
CA THR A 42 0.38 7.78 -0.68
C THR A 42 0.85 6.34 -0.55
N LEU A 43 1.32 5.93 0.63
CA LEU A 43 1.64 4.52 0.92
C LEU A 43 0.43 3.60 0.70
N ARG A 44 -0.76 4.09 1.00
CA ARG A 44 -1.99 3.33 0.78
C ARG A 44 -2.23 3.02 -0.71
N ALA A 45 -1.96 3.99 -1.60
CA ALA A 45 -2.09 3.82 -3.03
C ALA A 45 -1.02 2.85 -3.62
N MET A 46 0.09 2.67 -2.92
CA MET A 46 1.16 1.73 -3.31
C MET A 46 0.84 0.29 -2.92
N ARG A 47 -0.04 0.09 -1.93
CA ARG A 47 -0.35 -1.25 -1.39
C ARG A 47 -0.93 -2.16 -2.47
N ASN A 48 -0.53 -3.43 -2.44
CA ASN A 48 -0.86 -4.49 -3.41
C ASN A 48 -0.30 -4.27 -4.84
N CYS A 49 0.34 -3.13 -5.10
CA CYS A 49 0.88 -2.76 -6.40
C CYS A 49 2.40 -2.75 -6.43
N TYR A 50 3.02 -2.16 -5.44
CA TYR A 50 4.43 -1.85 -5.44
C TYR A 50 5.15 -2.38 -4.20
N HIS A 51 6.48 -2.44 -4.31
CA HIS A 51 7.41 -2.60 -3.19
C HIS A 51 8.06 -1.22 -2.92
N PRO A 52 7.49 -0.38 -2.03
CA PRO A 52 8.07 0.91 -1.71
C PRO A 52 9.42 0.75 -1.01
N LEU A 53 10.46 1.38 -1.58
CA LEU A 53 11.74 1.58 -0.94
C LEU A 53 11.80 3.02 -0.43
N LEU A 54 11.51 3.21 0.84
CA LEU A 54 11.58 4.51 1.50
C LEU A 54 13.04 4.78 1.86
N VAL A 55 13.58 5.91 1.42
CA VAL A 55 14.94 6.31 1.76
C VAL A 55 14.92 7.70 2.39
N PHE A 56 15.05 7.71 3.69
CA PHE A 56 15.18 8.94 4.47
C PHE A 56 16.61 9.46 4.41
N ALA A 57 16.77 10.75 4.21
CA ALA A 57 18.07 11.39 4.22
C ALA A 57 17.95 12.84 4.70
N PRO A 58 19.04 13.44 5.23
CA PRO A 58 19.05 14.84 5.63
C PRO A 58 18.83 15.80 4.45
N THR A 59 19.45 15.51 3.30
CA THR A 59 19.36 16.30 2.07
C THR A 59 19.42 15.41 0.84
N MET A 60 19.10 15.95 -0.33
CA MET A 60 19.25 15.22 -1.61
C MET A 60 20.70 14.92 -1.99
N ASP A 61 21.64 15.68 -1.46
CA ASP A 61 23.08 15.52 -1.70
C ASP A 61 23.77 14.67 -0.61
N ASP A 62 22.99 14.07 0.29
CA ASP A 62 23.54 13.17 1.30
C ASP A 62 24.32 12.03 0.64
N PRO A 63 25.59 11.75 1.05
CA PRO A 63 26.43 10.75 0.42
C PRO A 63 25.83 9.35 0.39
N GLN A 64 25.10 8.96 1.43
CA GLN A 64 24.48 7.64 1.52
C GLN A 64 23.25 7.55 0.57
N LEU A 65 22.49 8.66 0.45
CA LEU A 65 21.39 8.74 -0.52
C LEU A 65 21.93 8.68 -1.95
N VAL A 66 22.99 9.41 -2.25
CA VAL A 66 23.64 9.40 -3.57
C VAL A 66 24.18 8.02 -3.91
N GLU A 67 24.81 7.33 -2.96
CA GLU A 67 25.29 5.97 -3.13
C GLU A 67 24.12 5.01 -3.42
N GLN A 68 23.06 5.03 -2.61
CA GLN A 68 21.87 4.22 -2.81
C GLN A 68 21.24 4.46 -4.18
N LEU A 69 21.13 5.72 -4.60
CA LEU A 69 20.61 6.08 -5.91
C LEU A 69 21.46 5.55 -7.07
N ASN A 70 22.79 5.62 -6.95
CA ASN A 70 23.68 5.12 -8.00
C ASN A 70 23.56 3.61 -8.16
N GLN A 71 23.44 2.86 -7.07
CA GLN A 71 23.18 1.43 -7.08
C GLN A 71 21.85 1.11 -7.77
N LEU A 72 20.77 1.82 -7.43
CA LEU A 72 19.45 1.64 -8.02
C LEU A 72 19.44 1.99 -9.53
N LYS A 73 20.13 3.06 -9.95
CA LYS A 73 20.22 3.46 -11.35
C LYS A 73 20.86 2.42 -12.23
N ALA A 74 21.89 1.74 -11.74
CA ALA A 74 22.59 0.68 -12.47
C ALA A 74 21.66 -0.52 -12.80
N HIS A 75 20.64 -0.76 -11.97
CA HIS A 75 19.70 -1.89 -12.06
C HIS A 75 18.24 -1.46 -12.30
N ALA A 76 18.01 -0.25 -12.77
CA ALA A 76 16.67 0.38 -12.82
C ALA A 76 15.62 -0.43 -13.59
N SER A 77 16.00 -1.07 -14.71
CA SER A 77 15.08 -1.87 -15.53
C SER A 77 14.62 -3.14 -14.79
N GLU A 78 15.54 -3.80 -14.12
CA GLU A 78 15.26 -5.02 -13.36
C GLU A 78 14.39 -4.72 -12.12
N LEU A 79 14.73 -3.69 -11.36
CA LEU A 79 13.97 -3.26 -10.20
C LEU A 79 12.54 -2.83 -10.58
N ARG A 80 12.39 -2.16 -11.74
CA ARG A 80 11.08 -1.79 -12.28
C ARG A 80 10.25 -3.04 -12.64
N SER A 81 10.85 -4.06 -13.23
CA SER A 81 10.13 -5.29 -13.57
C SER A 81 9.62 -6.06 -12.33
N ARG A 82 10.16 -5.74 -11.17
CA ARG A 82 9.75 -6.27 -9.87
C ARG A 82 8.86 -5.31 -9.08
N ASP A 83 8.36 -4.24 -9.71
CA ASP A 83 7.52 -3.21 -9.12
C ASP A 83 8.14 -2.50 -7.90
N LEU A 84 9.47 -2.40 -7.85
CA LEU A 84 10.13 -1.57 -6.85
C LEU A 84 9.87 -0.10 -7.15
N LEU A 85 9.41 0.63 -6.13
CA LEU A 85 9.11 2.04 -6.19
C LEU A 85 10.01 2.80 -5.22
N PHE A 86 10.89 3.63 -5.75
CA PHE A 86 11.79 4.45 -4.93
C PHE A 86 11.07 5.70 -4.39
N VAL A 87 11.18 5.94 -3.10
CA VAL A 87 10.54 7.05 -2.41
C VAL A 87 11.57 7.78 -1.55
N PRO A 88 12.23 8.84 -2.09
CA PRO A 88 13.13 9.65 -1.29
C PRO A 88 12.32 10.51 -0.31
N ILE A 89 12.79 10.60 0.94
CA ILE A 89 12.13 11.37 2.01
C ILE A 89 13.15 12.30 2.63
N VAL A 90 13.18 13.54 2.14
CA VAL A 90 14.06 14.61 2.63
C VAL A 90 13.24 15.74 3.25
N PRO A 91 13.77 16.49 4.24
CA PRO A 91 13.02 17.54 4.94
C PRO A 91 12.51 18.66 4.04
N GLU A 92 13.23 18.98 2.96
CA GLU A 92 12.97 20.12 2.10
C GLU A 92 11.91 19.86 1.00
N GLY A 93 11.13 18.79 1.11
CA GLY A 93 10.00 18.55 0.20
C GLY A 93 10.37 18.27 -1.26
N HIS A 94 11.62 18.04 -1.58
CA HIS A 94 12.08 17.78 -2.95
C HIS A 94 11.81 16.34 -3.37
N ASN A 95 10.54 15.98 -3.40
CA ASN A 95 10.03 14.70 -3.86
C ASN A 95 9.83 14.65 -5.37
N GLN A 96 10.63 15.39 -6.11
CA GLN A 96 10.50 15.43 -7.56
C GLN A 96 11.08 14.17 -8.19
N PRO A 97 10.49 13.67 -9.29
CA PRO A 97 11.11 12.61 -10.06
C PRO A 97 12.54 13.02 -10.42
N ILE A 98 13.49 12.14 -10.17
CA ILE A 98 14.91 12.43 -10.45
C ILE A 98 15.06 12.53 -11.98
N PRO A 99 15.39 13.72 -12.53
CA PRO A 99 15.47 13.94 -13.97
C PRO A 99 16.44 12.96 -14.62
N GLY A 100 16.03 12.33 -15.74
CA GLY A 100 16.86 11.37 -16.47
C GLY A 100 17.01 10.02 -15.80
N SER A 101 16.39 9.78 -14.64
CA SER A 101 16.39 8.48 -13.98
C SER A 101 15.35 7.54 -14.61
N ARG A 102 15.74 6.29 -14.84
CA ARG A 102 14.81 5.20 -15.22
C ARG A 102 14.18 4.55 -14.00
N ILE A 103 14.53 5.00 -12.79
CA ILE A 103 13.96 4.49 -11.55
C ILE A 103 12.52 4.97 -11.46
N HIS A 104 11.62 4.06 -11.12
CA HIS A 104 10.24 4.42 -10.82
C HIS A 104 10.20 5.11 -9.46
N THR A 105 9.86 6.40 -9.44
CA THR A 105 9.79 7.22 -8.22
C THR A 105 8.35 7.62 -7.93
N ALA A 106 8.01 7.74 -6.65
CA ALA A 106 6.75 8.32 -6.20
C ALA A 106 6.98 9.73 -5.65
N SER A 107 6.01 10.59 -5.87
CA SER A 107 5.93 11.91 -5.25
C SER A 107 4.84 11.90 -4.18
N LEU A 108 5.23 12.12 -2.94
CA LEU A 108 4.32 12.18 -1.80
C LEU A 108 4.07 13.63 -1.40
N SER A 109 2.95 13.90 -0.73
CA SER A 109 2.70 15.21 -0.14
C SER A 109 3.60 15.45 1.08
N GLU A 110 3.79 16.70 1.46
CA GLU A 110 4.57 17.06 2.66
C GLU A 110 3.98 16.44 3.93
N ASP A 111 2.65 16.42 4.04
CA ASP A 111 1.96 15.79 5.17
C ASP A 111 2.24 14.29 5.25
N GLU A 112 2.23 13.60 4.11
CA GLU A 112 2.54 12.17 4.04
C GLU A 112 4.00 11.90 4.40
N LEU A 113 4.93 12.76 3.97
CA LEU A 113 6.35 12.67 4.33
C LEU A 113 6.58 12.88 5.83
N ALA A 114 5.93 13.89 6.40
CA ALA A 114 5.99 14.14 7.84
C ALA A 114 5.40 12.98 8.63
N ALA A 115 4.27 12.46 8.18
CA ALA A 115 3.64 11.28 8.78
C ALA A 115 4.54 10.04 8.74
N MET A 116 5.28 9.82 7.63
CA MET A 116 6.24 8.72 7.52
C MET A 116 7.42 8.88 8.47
N ARG A 117 8.02 10.08 8.56
CA ARG A 117 9.07 10.34 9.54
C ARG A 117 8.63 10.03 10.96
N HIS A 118 7.44 10.49 11.31
CA HIS A 118 6.87 10.23 12.63
C HIS A 118 6.59 8.73 12.84
N HIS A 119 6.00 8.06 11.84
CA HIS A 119 5.66 6.64 11.93
C HIS A 119 6.88 5.74 12.14
N PHE A 120 7.97 6.03 11.42
CA PHE A 120 9.22 5.27 11.52
C PHE A 120 10.21 5.84 12.53
N ASN A 121 9.83 6.89 13.26
CA ASN A 121 10.64 7.58 14.27
C ASN A 121 12.03 7.98 13.75
N VAL A 122 12.05 8.67 12.59
CA VAL A 122 13.27 9.09 11.91
C VAL A 122 13.54 10.58 12.16
N GLU A 123 14.65 10.87 12.79
CA GLU A 123 15.09 12.26 13.03
C GLU A 123 15.52 12.97 11.73
N PRO A 124 15.42 14.31 11.64
CA PRO A 124 15.72 15.06 10.43
C PRO A 124 17.12 14.86 9.86
N GLY A 125 18.10 14.52 10.70
CA GLY A 125 19.51 14.31 10.31
C GLY A 125 19.88 12.86 10.03
N GLU A 126 18.95 11.93 10.10
CA GLU A 126 19.23 10.49 9.96
C GLU A 126 19.05 9.99 8.53
N PHE A 127 19.95 9.08 8.13
CA PHE A 127 19.78 8.24 6.95
C PHE A 127 19.14 6.92 7.35
N LEU A 128 18.10 6.51 6.61
CA LEU A 128 17.42 5.25 6.85
C LEU A 128 16.80 4.70 5.55
N VAL A 129 16.95 3.41 5.32
CA VAL A 129 16.33 2.68 4.22
C VAL A 129 15.31 1.70 4.78
N ILE A 130 14.08 1.77 4.31
CA ILE A 130 13.02 0.83 4.66
C ILE A 130 12.41 0.25 3.39
N LEU A 131 12.39 -1.07 3.26
CA LEU A 131 11.66 -1.76 2.21
C LEU A 131 10.33 -2.27 2.75
N ILE A 132 9.25 -1.94 2.06
CA ILE A 132 7.90 -2.38 2.40
C ILE A 132 7.43 -3.37 1.33
N ASP A 133 6.80 -4.46 1.74
CA ASP A 133 6.19 -5.38 0.80
C ASP A 133 4.84 -4.87 0.26
N ARG A 134 4.28 -5.54 -0.75
CA ARG A 134 2.99 -5.18 -1.33
C ARG A 134 1.84 -5.24 -0.31
N GLY A 135 1.93 -6.09 0.70
CA GLY A 135 0.95 -6.19 1.80
C GLY A 135 1.04 -5.03 2.80
N GLY A 136 2.11 -4.25 2.75
CA GLY A 136 2.40 -3.15 3.67
C GLY A 136 3.25 -3.55 4.87
N GLY A 137 3.83 -4.75 4.88
CA GLY A 137 4.77 -5.21 5.92
C GLY A 137 6.19 -4.72 5.64
N GLU A 138 6.92 -4.35 6.70
CA GLU A 138 8.34 -4.02 6.61
C GLU A 138 9.16 -5.29 6.36
N LYS A 139 10.04 -5.26 5.36
CA LYS A 139 10.95 -6.36 4.98
C LYS A 139 12.41 -6.07 5.29
N LEU A 140 12.75 -4.80 5.36
CA LEU A 140 14.11 -4.34 5.60
C LEU A 140 14.09 -3.02 6.34
N HIS A 141 15.03 -2.88 7.26
CA HIS A 141 15.34 -1.65 7.97
C HIS A 141 16.86 -1.51 8.06
N SER A 142 17.44 -0.49 7.44
CA SER A 142 18.89 -0.33 7.39
C SER A 142 19.29 1.15 7.53
N ARG A 143 20.28 1.42 8.36
CA ARG A 143 20.88 2.76 8.51
C ARG A 143 22.06 3.00 7.56
N THR A 144 22.28 2.10 6.62
CA THR A 144 23.29 2.22 5.56
C THR A 144 22.69 1.86 4.22
N PRO A 145 23.27 2.32 3.10
CA PRO A 145 22.84 1.93 1.77
C PRO A 145 22.77 0.41 1.62
N VAL A 146 21.75 -0.06 0.93
CA VAL A 146 21.42 -1.48 0.78
C VAL A 146 21.83 -1.96 -0.59
N PRO A 147 22.64 -3.02 -0.71
CA PRO A 147 23.00 -3.60 -2.00
C PRO A 147 21.77 -4.07 -2.79
N VAL A 148 21.78 -3.86 -4.10
CA VAL A 148 20.64 -4.20 -4.97
C VAL A 148 20.32 -5.69 -4.92
N ASP A 149 21.34 -6.56 -4.86
CA ASP A 149 21.14 -8.01 -4.73
C ASP A 149 20.32 -8.38 -3.50
N GLN A 150 20.53 -7.70 -2.38
CA GLN A 150 19.74 -7.90 -1.16
C GLN A 150 18.30 -7.46 -1.38
N LEU A 151 18.07 -6.30 -2.01
CA LEU A 151 16.73 -5.83 -2.34
C LEU A 151 16.00 -6.82 -3.24
N GLN A 152 16.67 -7.33 -4.27
CA GLN A 152 16.13 -8.30 -5.22
C GLN A 152 15.71 -9.60 -4.53
N GLN A 153 16.49 -10.10 -3.59
CA GLN A 153 16.16 -11.30 -2.81
C GLN A 153 14.91 -11.11 -1.97
N LEU A 154 14.75 -9.91 -1.37
CA LEU A 154 13.60 -9.59 -0.50
C LEU A 154 12.29 -9.38 -1.28
N ILE A 155 12.38 -8.91 -2.53
CA ILE A 155 11.21 -8.70 -3.41
C ILE A 155 10.99 -9.85 -4.40
N ALA A 156 11.82 -10.91 -4.35
CA ALA A 156 11.59 -12.08 -5.17
C ALA A 156 10.22 -12.69 -4.84
N PRO A 157 9.43 -13.11 -5.83
CA PRO A 157 8.23 -13.89 -5.57
C PRO A 157 8.63 -15.16 -4.82
N LEU A 158 7.91 -15.47 -3.73
CA LEU A 158 8.08 -16.76 -3.06
C LEU A 158 7.97 -17.88 -4.12
N PRO A 159 8.87 -18.87 -4.12
CA PRO A 159 8.73 -20.01 -5.01
C PRO A 159 7.33 -20.62 -4.80
N PRO A 160 6.67 -21.08 -5.87
CA PRO A 160 5.37 -21.70 -5.74
C PRO A 160 5.48 -22.81 -4.70
N ARG A 161 4.59 -22.77 -3.70
CA ARG A 161 4.52 -23.79 -2.66
C ARG A 161 4.39 -25.13 -3.39
N LYS A 162 5.37 -26.04 -3.25
CA LYS A 162 5.22 -27.40 -3.77
C LYS A 162 3.87 -27.90 -3.28
N ALA A 163 2.99 -28.25 -4.22
CA ALA A 163 1.76 -28.90 -3.89
C ALA A 163 2.13 -30.11 -3.02
N GLU A 164 1.77 -30.09 -1.76
CA GLU A 164 1.85 -31.28 -0.92
C GLU A 164 0.95 -32.29 -1.59
N THR A 165 1.58 -33.31 -2.17
CA THR A 165 0.88 -34.48 -2.70
C THR A 165 0.14 -35.08 -1.53
N SER A 166 -1.17 -34.86 -1.47
CA SER A 166 -2.04 -35.56 -0.52
C SER A 166 -1.78 -37.05 -0.69
N PRO A 167 -1.49 -37.80 0.38
CA PRO A 167 -1.46 -39.25 0.30
C PRO A 167 -2.83 -39.72 -0.17
N GLY A 168 -2.86 -40.36 -1.31
CA GLY A 168 -4.09 -40.99 -1.83
C GLY A 168 -4.65 -41.98 -0.80
N PRO A 169 -5.97 -42.21 -0.79
CA PRO A 169 -6.55 -43.17 0.09
C PRO A 169 -5.95 -44.56 -0.18
N GLN A 170 -5.31 -45.13 0.82
CA GLN A 170 -4.90 -46.54 0.80
C GLN A 170 -6.19 -47.35 0.76
N GLY A 171 -6.41 -48.02 -0.37
CA GLY A 171 -7.46 -49.03 -0.48
C GLY A 171 -7.10 -50.22 0.38
N ASP A 172 -7.97 -50.54 1.32
CA ASP A 172 -7.97 -51.82 2.01
C ASP A 172 -8.45 -52.90 1.04
N GLU A 173 -7.61 -53.90 0.77
CA GLU A 173 -8.04 -55.23 0.31
C GLU A 173 -7.88 -56.20 1.47
#